data_5de056be89d18367fa5bd0922147a092
#
_entry.id   5de056be89d18367fa5bd0922147a092
#
_cell.length_a   1.000
_cell.length_b   1.000
_cell.length_c   1.000
_cell.angle_alpha   90.00
_cell.angle_beta   90.00
_cell.angle_gamma   90.00
#
_symmetry.space_group_name_H-M   'P 1'
#
loop_
_entity.id
_entity.type
_entity.pdbx_description
1 polymer ?
#
loop_
_entity_poly.entity_id
_entity_poly.type
_entity_poly.pdbx_seq_one_letter_code
_entity_poly.pdbx_strand_id
1 'polypeptide(L)'
;MPNRFHTIKLCVTSRRFQDWDDFIRSVPEYSIGLEVIDDTPGHRGHYVHFDHHAGVIREATMSAAMQAYLAVRQGRLIERWLPHRKPIPVYVWNADQDVCLSAFILEYHDLLEQFHANALLRWIVQFNNKIDVCGGLYPVDLAELERNHFTWVFEPFRQQRMHGRADGHADVVIDTIAQVCDRLKDLLEGRAGYAPITAVPEILYESPGGFVIADEKGDPNSRLVLAARGYTNLISLICRRVTGRYTYSVIRGSPYDEDIFPVTKLVDAFQAAEDLPDARIWGGSNMAAGSDSEMGSSLDWQRLRDIAEPIVKEARRLSGNDGQ
;
A
#
# COMPACT_ATOMS: atom_id res chain seq x y z
N MET A 1 -19.35 17.14 -6.66
CA MET A 1 -20.10 16.64 -5.49
C MET A 1 -19.84 17.59 -4.32
N PRO A 2 -20.78 17.81 -3.38
CA PRO A 2 -20.51 18.59 -2.18
C PRO A 2 -19.37 17.87 -1.41
N ASN A 3 -18.46 18.67 -0.85
CA ASN A 3 -17.34 18.13 -0.05
C ASN A 3 -17.91 17.35 1.14
N ARG A 4 -17.69 16.03 1.19
CA ARG A 4 -18.15 15.17 2.30
C ARG A 4 -17.25 15.34 3.54
N PHE A 5 -16.10 16.01 3.40
CA PHE A 5 -15.13 16.21 4.46
C PHE A 5 -15.16 17.65 4.94
N HIS A 6 -15.05 17.87 6.24
CA HIS A 6 -15.15 19.19 6.88
C HIS A 6 -13.80 19.70 7.41
N THR A 7 -12.97 18.78 7.87
CA THR A 7 -11.63 19.04 8.40
C THR A 7 -10.59 19.11 7.30
N ILE A 8 -10.64 18.13 6.37
CA ILE A 8 -9.72 18.02 5.25
C ILE A 8 -10.41 18.27 3.90
N LYS A 9 -9.60 18.56 2.88
CA LYS A 9 -10.02 18.58 1.47
C LYS A 9 -9.14 17.61 0.69
N LEU A 10 -9.72 16.54 0.19
CA LEU A 10 -9.00 15.60 -0.68
C LEU A 10 -8.69 16.26 -2.03
N CYS A 11 -7.42 16.21 -2.40
CA CYS A 11 -6.86 16.71 -3.65
C CYS A 11 -6.20 15.54 -4.38
N VAL A 12 -6.91 14.94 -5.34
CA VAL A 12 -6.36 13.82 -6.11
C VAL A 12 -5.45 14.37 -7.20
N THR A 13 -4.22 13.85 -7.26
CA THR A 13 -3.21 14.23 -8.26
C THR A 13 -3.26 13.29 -9.45
N SER A 14 -2.90 13.80 -10.62
CA SER A 14 -2.77 12.98 -11.84
C SER A 14 -1.44 12.21 -11.90
N ARG A 15 -0.48 12.53 -11.04
CA ARG A 15 0.82 11.87 -10.89
C ARG A 15 1.32 12.03 -9.47
N ARG A 16 2.29 11.22 -9.06
CA ARG A 16 3.07 11.48 -7.85
C ARG A 16 4.00 12.68 -8.05
N PHE A 17 4.33 13.38 -6.97
CA PHE A 17 5.36 14.41 -6.98
C PHE A 17 6.74 13.74 -7.00
N GLN A 18 7.68 14.32 -7.77
CA GLN A 18 9.02 13.74 -7.95
C GLN A 18 9.85 13.75 -6.66
N ASP A 19 9.69 14.81 -5.88
CA ASP A 19 10.41 15.07 -4.64
C ASP A 19 9.67 16.11 -3.78
N TRP A 20 10.25 16.42 -2.61
CA TRP A 20 9.74 17.45 -1.71
C TRP A 20 9.68 18.84 -2.35
N ASP A 21 10.64 19.20 -3.20
CA ASP A 21 10.67 20.53 -3.82
C ASP A 21 9.57 20.67 -4.87
N ASP A 22 9.27 19.59 -5.62
CA ASP A 22 8.12 19.55 -6.54
C ASP A 22 6.81 19.69 -5.75
N PHE A 23 6.66 18.99 -4.63
CA PHE A 23 5.49 19.09 -3.75
C PHE A 23 5.31 20.51 -3.22
N ILE A 24 6.34 21.06 -2.55
CA ILE A 24 6.28 22.39 -1.91
C ILE A 24 5.98 23.50 -2.92
N ARG A 25 6.53 23.41 -4.15
CA ARG A 25 6.23 24.40 -5.21
C ARG A 25 4.82 24.29 -5.76
N SER A 26 4.22 23.10 -5.69
CA SER A 26 2.95 22.79 -6.36
C SER A 26 1.73 22.97 -5.46
N VAL A 27 1.91 22.98 -4.13
CA VAL A 27 0.81 22.98 -3.18
C VAL A 27 0.90 24.15 -2.18
N PRO A 28 -0.21 24.63 -1.61
CA PRO A 28 -0.19 25.68 -0.61
C PRO A 28 0.39 25.20 0.72
N GLU A 29 0.83 26.14 1.57
CA GLU A 29 1.22 25.83 2.95
C GLU A 29 0.10 25.14 3.72
N TYR A 30 0.47 24.39 4.76
CA TYR A 30 -0.41 23.54 5.58
C TYR A 30 -1.06 22.41 4.75
N SER A 31 -0.25 21.79 3.87
CA SER A 31 -0.67 20.65 3.04
C SER A 31 -0.07 19.35 3.54
N ILE A 32 -0.84 18.27 3.40
CA ILE A 32 -0.45 16.90 3.74
C ILE A 32 -0.40 16.07 2.44
N GLY A 33 0.69 15.33 2.24
CA GLY A 33 0.78 14.28 1.23
C GLY A 33 0.57 12.90 1.89
N LEU A 34 -0.22 12.05 1.27
CA LEU A 34 -0.38 10.64 1.63
C LEU A 34 0.13 9.79 0.47
N GLU A 35 1.29 9.17 0.63
CA GLU A 35 1.93 8.29 -0.36
C GLU A 35 2.02 8.88 -1.78
N VAL A 36 2.26 10.18 -1.86
CA VAL A 36 2.13 10.95 -3.10
C VAL A 36 3.43 11.63 -3.55
N ILE A 37 4.51 11.52 -2.76
CA ILE A 37 5.82 12.07 -3.09
C ILE A 37 6.83 10.92 -3.21
N ASP A 38 7.60 10.88 -4.31
CA ASP A 38 8.65 9.86 -4.51
C ASP A 38 9.95 10.24 -3.76
N ASP A 39 9.81 10.56 -2.45
CA ASP A 39 10.89 10.93 -1.54
C ASP A 39 10.56 10.45 -0.12
N THR A 40 11.53 10.55 0.80
CA THR A 40 11.40 10.12 2.19
C THR A 40 10.23 10.80 2.91
N PRO A 41 9.49 10.08 3.77
CA PRO A 41 8.45 10.67 4.59
C PRO A 41 9.02 11.68 5.61
N GLY A 42 8.16 12.54 6.14
CA GLY A 42 8.54 13.50 7.17
C GLY A 42 7.80 14.81 7.10
N HIS A 43 8.46 15.90 7.55
CA HIS A 43 7.89 17.24 7.47
C HIS A 43 8.95 18.27 7.07
N ARG A 44 8.52 19.29 6.31
CA ARG A 44 9.33 20.45 5.94
C ARG A 44 8.50 21.73 6.16
N GLY A 45 8.76 22.45 7.25
CA GLY A 45 7.99 23.64 7.61
C GLY A 45 6.51 23.32 7.84
N HIS A 46 5.64 23.86 6.99
CA HIS A 46 4.18 23.66 7.05
C HIS A 46 3.68 22.57 6.08
N TYR A 47 4.54 21.62 5.72
CA TYR A 47 4.23 20.49 4.84
C TYR A 47 4.55 19.19 5.54
N VAL A 48 3.69 18.19 5.37
CA VAL A 48 3.87 16.83 5.92
C VAL A 48 3.65 15.81 4.82
N HIS A 49 4.47 14.78 4.81
CA HIS A 49 4.32 13.61 3.96
C HIS A 49 4.36 12.34 4.81
N PHE A 50 3.27 11.57 4.79
CA PHE A 50 3.17 10.26 5.38
C PHE A 50 3.34 9.21 4.29
N ASP A 51 4.39 8.40 4.40
CA ASP A 51 4.75 7.37 3.41
C ASP A 51 5.70 6.35 4.03
N HIS A 52 5.88 5.21 3.37
CA HIS A 52 6.87 4.19 3.71
C HIS A 52 7.39 3.44 2.45
N HIS A 53 7.31 4.08 1.28
CA HIS A 53 7.71 3.49 0.00
C HIS A 53 9.12 3.92 -0.43
N ALA A 54 9.37 5.22 -0.54
CA ALA A 54 10.62 5.75 -1.08
C ALA A 54 11.62 6.15 -0.01
N GLY A 55 12.90 5.81 -0.21
CA GLY A 55 14.01 6.28 0.63
C GLY A 55 14.02 5.77 2.06
N VAL A 56 13.32 4.69 2.36
CA VAL A 56 13.16 4.12 3.72
C VAL A 56 13.53 2.64 3.77
N ILE A 57 13.81 2.16 4.96
CA ILE A 57 13.82 0.73 5.31
C ILE A 57 12.39 0.40 5.74
N ARG A 58 11.65 -0.33 4.89
CA ARG A 58 10.20 -0.51 5.06
C ARG A 58 9.83 -1.20 6.37
N GLU A 59 10.56 -2.22 6.78
CA GLU A 59 10.33 -2.94 8.04
C GLU A 59 10.60 -2.11 9.29
N ALA A 60 11.35 -1.01 9.17
CA ALA A 60 11.62 -0.06 10.24
C ALA A 60 10.78 1.21 10.15
N THR A 61 9.93 1.32 9.12
CA THR A 61 9.10 2.50 8.87
C THR A 61 7.62 2.14 8.98
N MET A 62 6.89 2.90 9.76
CA MET A 62 5.45 2.71 9.95
C MET A 62 4.69 3.05 8.67
N SER A 63 3.54 2.41 8.45
CA SER A 63 2.60 2.76 7.39
C SER A 63 2.13 4.22 7.50
N ALA A 64 1.65 4.81 6.42
CA ALA A 64 1.19 6.20 6.42
C ALA A 64 0.04 6.42 7.43
N ALA A 65 -0.86 5.46 7.60
CA ALA A 65 -1.93 5.53 8.59
C ALA A 65 -1.43 5.54 10.04
N MET A 66 -0.39 4.75 10.34
CA MET A 66 0.21 4.77 11.67
C MET A 66 0.94 6.09 11.91
N GLN A 67 1.65 6.62 10.93
CA GLN A 67 2.28 7.95 11.01
C GLN A 67 1.23 9.05 11.23
N ALA A 68 0.13 9.04 10.45
CA ALA A 68 -0.98 9.98 10.62
C ALA A 68 -1.62 9.87 12.01
N TYR A 69 -1.84 8.63 12.51
CA TYR A 69 -2.38 8.41 13.85
C TYR A 69 -1.51 9.03 14.94
N LEU A 70 -0.19 8.84 14.87
CA LEU A 70 0.74 9.42 15.84
C LEU A 70 0.83 10.96 15.70
N ALA A 71 0.85 11.47 14.47
CA ALA A 71 0.89 12.93 14.21
C ALA A 71 -0.35 13.63 14.77
N VAL A 72 -1.53 13.03 14.66
CA VAL A 72 -2.78 13.55 15.23
C VAL A 72 -2.78 13.35 16.74
N ARG A 73 -2.59 12.11 17.21
CA ARG A 73 -2.77 11.76 18.63
C ARG A 73 -1.71 12.38 19.56
N GLN A 74 -0.46 12.37 19.15
CA GLN A 74 0.67 12.88 19.95
C GLN A 74 1.11 14.26 19.50
N GLY A 75 1.14 14.50 18.17
CA GLY A 75 1.61 15.76 17.60
C GLY A 75 0.54 16.85 17.53
N ARG A 76 -0.73 16.52 17.73
CA ARG A 76 -1.87 17.44 17.61
C ARG A 76 -1.84 18.21 16.27
N LEU A 77 -1.48 17.51 15.20
CA LEU A 77 -1.23 18.12 13.88
C LEU A 77 -2.44 18.93 13.40
N ILE A 78 -3.62 18.31 13.40
CA ILE A 78 -4.85 18.92 12.88
C ILE A 78 -5.25 20.14 13.71
N GLU A 79 -5.28 20.04 15.03
CA GLU A 79 -5.63 21.13 15.94
C GLU A 79 -4.69 22.35 15.78
N ARG A 80 -3.41 22.09 15.51
CA ARG A 80 -2.41 23.14 15.27
C ARG A 80 -2.58 23.81 13.90
N TRP A 81 -3.08 23.10 12.90
CA TRP A 81 -3.15 23.60 11.53
C TRP A 81 -4.51 24.20 11.16
N LEU A 82 -5.62 23.74 11.76
CA LEU A 82 -6.97 24.25 11.52
C LEU A 82 -7.12 25.77 11.68
N PRO A 83 -6.46 26.45 12.64
CA PRO A 83 -6.52 27.90 12.77
C PRO A 83 -5.89 28.64 11.58
N HIS A 84 -4.95 28.01 10.89
CA HIS A 84 -4.23 28.60 9.76
C HIS A 84 -4.88 28.26 8.43
N ARG A 85 -5.46 27.05 8.32
CA ARG A 85 -6.09 26.57 7.08
C ARG A 85 -7.23 25.59 7.35
N LYS A 86 -8.41 25.94 6.85
CA LYS A 86 -9.59 25.07 6.93
C LYS A 86 -10.38 25.15 5.62
N PRO A 87 -10.66 24.03 4.95
CA PRO A 87 -10.15 22.68 5.23
C PRO A 87 -8.65 22.55 4.90
N ILE A 88 -7.97 21.61 5.57
CA ILE A 88 -6.58 21.27 5.31
C ILE A 88 -6.49 20.48 4.00
N PRO A 89 -5.70 20.89 2.99
CA PRO A 89 -5.54 20.12 1.76
C PRO A 89 -4.74 18.84 2.00
N VAL A 90 -5.29 17.71 1.58
CA VAL A 90 -4.66 16.39 1.66
C VAL A 90 -4.52 15.84 0.25
N TYR A 91 -3.30 15.68 -0.20
CA TYR A 91 -2.97 15.21 -1.53
C TYR A 91 -2.80 13.71 -1.54
N VAL A 92 -3.45 13.05 -2.49
CA VAL A 92 -3.48 11.60 -2.67
C VAL A 92 -3.35 11.25 -4.15
N TRP A 93 -2.77 10.09 -4.45
CA TRP A 93 -2.70 9.55 -5.81
C TRP A 93 -3.72 8.43 -6.04
N ASN A 94 -3.92 7.58 -5.04
CA ASN A 94 -4.80 6.42 -5.07
C ASN A 94 -5.73 6.39 -3.84
N ALA A 95 -6.52 5.33 -3.71
CA ALA A 95 -7.42 5.09 -2.59
C ALA A 95 -7.15 3.72 -1.95
N ASP A 96 -5.87 3.35 -1.75
CA ASP A 96 -5.56 2.11 -1.06
C ASP A 96 -5.95 2.12 0.43
N GLN A 97 -5.71 1.02 1.11
CA GLN A 97 -6.13 0.85 2.49
C GLN A 97 -5.47 1.86 3.42
N ASP A 98 -4.17 2.11 3.22
CA ASP A 98 -3.39 2.98 4.09
C ASP A 98 -3.75 4.45 3.87
N VAL A 99 -3.94 4.88 2.63
CA VAL A 99 -4.43 6.22 2.27
C VAL A 99 -5.85 6.44 2.81
N CYS A 100 -6.78 5.49 2.64
CA CYS A 100 -8.14 5.59 3.15
C CYS A 100 -8.18 5.76 4.68
N LEU A 101 -7.40 4.94 5.39
CA LEU A 101 -7.33 4.98 6.85
C LEU A 101 -6.65 6.26 7.35
N SER A 102 -5.61 6.73 6.66
CA SER A 102 -4.96 8.02 6.93
C SER A 102 -5.94 9.18 6.78
N ALA A 103 -6.70 9.22 5.69
CA ALA A 103 -7.70 10.26 5.45
C ALA A 103 -8.79 10.26 6.53
N PHE A 104 -9.24 9.07 6.97
CA PHE A 104 -10.19 8.94 8.08
C PHE A 104 -9.64 9.53 9.37
N ILE A 105 -8.41 9.20 9.74
CA ILE A 105 -7.75 9.70 10.97
C ILE A 105 -7.64 11.22 10.96
N LEU A 106 -7.30 11.80 9.81
CA LEU A 106 -7.16 13.26 9.66
C LEU A 106 -8.53 13.97 9.72
N GLU A 107 -9.56 13.42 9.08
CA GLU A 107 -10.91 14.00 9.07
C GLU A 107 -11.58 13.92 10.43
N TYR A 108 -11.53 12.75 11.07
CA TYR A 108 -12.24 12.46 12.32
C TYR A 108 -11.30 12.45 13.54
N HIS A 109 -10.32 13.36 13.55
CA HIS A 109 -9.30 13.48 14.59
C HIS A 109 -9.86 13.58 16.01
N ASP A 110 -11.03 14.18 16.19
CA ASP A 110 -11.75 14.30 17.48
C ASP A 110 -12.22 12.96 18.05
N LEU A 111 -12.48 11.95 17.19
CA LEU A 111 -12.83 10.60 17.65
C LEU A 111 -11.69 9.92 18.42
N LEU A 112 -10.44 10.36 18.21
CA LEU A 112 -9.29 9.77 18.91
C LEU A 112 -9.29 10.09 20.41
N GLU A 113 -10.06 11.06 20.85
CA GLU A 113 -10.24 11.38 22.27
C GLU A 113 -11.28 10.50 22.96
N GLN A 114 -12.18 9.88 22.20
CA GLN A 114 -13.21 8.99 22.72
C GLN A 114 -12.61 7.61 23.01
N PHE A 115 -12.70 7.15 24.27
CA PHE A 115 -12.01 5.92 24.72
C PHE A 115 -12.30 4.69 23.84
N HIS A 116 -13.57 4.40 23.58
CA HIS A 116 -13.96 3.23 22.78
C HIS A 116 -13.54 3.36 21.31
N ALA A 117 -13.86 4.48 20.68
CA ALA A 117 -13.50 4.75 19.28
C ALA A 117 -11.98 4.72 19.08
N ASN A 118 -11.23 5.33 20.01
CA ASN A 118 -9.77 5.30 19.95
C ASN A 118 -9.21 3.87 20.10
N ALA A 119 -9.78 3.03 20.96
CA ALA A 119 -9.30 1.66 21.13
C ALA A 119 -9.47 0.83 19.84
N LEU A 120 -10.65 0.91 19.20
CA LEU A 120 -10.93 0.23 17.93
C LEU A 120 -10.10 0.82 16.78
N LEU A 121 -10.01 2.14 16.69
CA LEU A 121 -9.21 2.81 15.66
C LEU A 121 -7.73 2.45 15.81
N ARG A 122 -7.18 2.46 17.01
CA ARG A 122 -5.81 2.01 17.26
C ARG A 122 -5.59 0.56 16.82
N TRP A 123 -6.54 -0.32 17.11
CA TRP A 123 -6.45 -1.71 16.69
C TRP A 123 -6.39 -1.83 15.16
N ILE A 124 -7.31 -1.17 14.42
CA ILE A 124 -7.35 -1.27 12.96
C ILE A 124 -6.10 -0.64 12.31
N VAL A 125 -5.59 0.45 12.87
CA VAL A 125 -4.35 1.09 12.43
C VAL A 125 -3.14 0.17 12.62
N GLN A 126 -3.03 -0.48 13.80
CA GLN A 126 -1.96 -1.43 14.06
C GLN A 126 -2.04 -2.67 13.18
N PHE A 127 -3.26 -3.16 12.92
CA PHE A 127 -3.46 -4.30 12.04
C PHE A 127 -3.12 -3.96 10.60
N ASN A 128 -3.59 -2.81 10.11
CA ASN A 128 -3.22 -2.29 8.80
C ASN A 128 -1.70 -2.13 8.65
N ASN A 129 -1.04 -1.51 9.63
CA ASN A 129 0.41 -1.33 9.62
C ASN A 129 1.18 -2.65 9.46
N LYS A 130 0.77 -3.71 10.17
CA LYS A 130 1.41 -5.04 10.05
C LYS A 130 1.26 -5.63 8.64
N ILE A 131 0.05 -5.55 8.08
CA ILE A 131 -0.24 -6.06 6.74
C ILE A 131 0.53 -5.26 5.70
N ASP A 132 0.48 -3.96 5.79
CA ASP A 132 0.98 -3.05 4.78
C ASP A 132 2.52 -3.02 4.74
N VAL A 133 3.20 -2.98 5.87
CA VAL A 133 4.67 -3.10 5.95
C VAL A 133 5.17 -4.36 5.23
N CYS A 134 4.44 -5.46 5.32
CA CYS A 134 4.74 -6.71 4.61
C CYS A 134 4.18 -6.77 3.18
N GLY A 135 3.76 -5.64 2.60
CA GLY A 135 3.21 -5.59 1.24
C GLY A 135 1.94 -6.44 1.05
N GLY A 136 1.17 -6.66 2.11
CA GLY A 136 0.00 -7.54 2.13
C GLY A 136 0.30 -9.01 2.44
N LEU A 137 1.55 -9.43 2.46
CA LEU A 137 1.96 -10.82 2.66
C LEU A 137 2.19 -11.11 4.17
N TYR A 138 1.18 -10.86 4.99
CA TYR A 138 1.22 -11.07 6.43
C TYR A 138 0.35 -12.26 6.84
N PRO A 139 0.88 -13.26 7.59
CA PRO A 139 0.10 -14.43 8.00
C PRO A 139 -0.98 -14.03 9.02
N VAL A 140 -2.22 -14.30 8.67
CA VAL A 140 -3.39 -14.08 9.52
C VAL A 140 -4.24 -15.34 9.57
N ASP A 141 -4.96 -15.55 10.67
CA ASP A 141 -6.05 -16.51 10.67
C ASP A 141 -7.20 -15.99 9.82
N LEU A 142 -7.46 -16.68 8.70
CA LEU A 142 -8.50 -16.26 7.76
C LEU A 142 -9.93 -16.39 8.32
N ALA A 143 -10.13 -16.96 9.50
CA ALA A 143 -11.42 -17.10 10.16
C ALA A 143 -11.68 -16.05 11.25
N GLU A 144 -10.69 -15.24 11.63
CA GLU A 144 -10.86 -14.25 12.70
C GLU A 144 -11.91 -13.18 12.37
N LEU A 145 -12.75 -12.89 13.36
CA LEU A 145 -13.84 -11.92 13.24
C LEU A 145 -13.32 -10.51 12.95
N GLU A 146 -12.29 -10.09 13.65
CA GLU A 146 -11.68 -8.76 13.49
C GLU A 146 -11.16 -8.55 12.06
N ARG A 147 -10.55 -9.58 11.48
CA ARG A 147 -10.11 -9.50 10.10
C ARG A 147 -11.29 -9.40 9.14
N ASN A 148 -12.39 -10.09 9.40
CA ASN A 148 -13.58 -10.02 8.56
C ASN A 148 -14.25 -8.64 8.63
N HIS A 149 -14.18 -7.94 9.76
CA HIS A 149 -14.54 -6.52 9.85
C HIS A 149 -13.56 -5.65 9.08
N PHE A 150 -12.26 -5.91 9.17
CA PHE A 150 -11.24 -5.22 8.37
C PHE A 150 -11.52 -5.39 6.87
N THR A 151 -11.77 -6.62 6.42
CA THR A 151 -12.11 -6.91 5.02
C THR A 151 -13.37 -6.17 4.58
N TRP A 152 -14.41 -6.13 5.44
CA TRP A 152 -15.63 -5.39 5.15
C TRP A 152 -15.38 -3.87 5.06
N VAL A 153 -14.59 -3.30 5.94
CA VAL A 153 -14.26 -1.85 5.90
C VAL A 153 -13.64 -1.48 4.56
N PHE A 154 -12.66 -2.25 4.08
CA PHE A 154 -11.91 -1.93 2.87
C PHE A 154 -12.47 -2.57 1.58
N GLU A 155 -13.66 -3.16 1.63
CA GLU A 155 -14.32 -3.73 0.43
C GLU A 155 -14.52 -2.71 -0.70
N PRO A 156 -14.85 -1.39 -0.46
CA PRO A 156 -14.92 -0.42 -1.54
C PRO A 156 -13.60 -0.29 -2.32
N PHE A 157 -12.46 -0.22 -1.64
CA PHE A 157 -11.14 -0.22 -2.27
C PHE A 157 -10.89 -1.52 -3.06
N ARG A 158 -11.15 -2.68 -2.44
CA ARG A 158 -11.00 -3.98 -3.09
C ARG A 158 -11.76 -4.05 -4.42
N GLN A 159 -13.02 -3.61 -4.44
CA GLN A 159 -13.86 -3.58 -5.65
C GLN A 159 -13.26 -2.67 -6.73
N GLN A 160 -12.79 -1.49 -6.38
CA GLN A 160 -12.18 -0.57 -7.35
C GLN A 160 -10.87 -1.15 -7.91
N ARG A 161 -10.05 -1.77 -7.06
CA ARG A 161 -8.81 -2.42 -7.51
C ARG A 161 -9.07 -3.58 -8.48
N MET A 162 -10.02 -4.44 -8.17
CA MET A 162 -10.41 -5.54 -9.06
C MET A 162 -10.92 -5.07 -10.43
N HIS A 163 -11.51 -3.86 -10.48
CA HIS A 163 -11.96 -3.25 -11.74
C HIS A 163 -10.90 -2.38 -12.40
N GLY A 164 -9.68 -2.30 -11.87
CA GLY A 164 -8.59 -1.48 -12.40
C GLY A 164 -8.86 0.04 -12.30
N ARG A 165 -9.60 0.49 -11.30
CA ARG A 165 -10.02 1.89 -11.11
C ARG A 165 -9.51 2.54 -9.83
N ALA A 166 -8.65 1.86 -9.08
CA ALA A 166 -8.16 2.36 -7.78
C ALA A 166 -7.22 3.57 -7.90
N ASP A 167 -6.64 3.80 -9.07
CA ASP A 167 -5.60 4.81 -9.28
C ASP A 167 -6.05 5.88 -10.27
N GLY A 168 -5.65 7.13 -10.03
CA GLY A 168 -5.66 8.23 -11.01
C GLY A 168 -7.03 8.85 -11.39
N HIS A 169 -8.15 8.23 -11.05
CA HIS A 169 -9.48 8.75 -11.36
C HIS A 169 -10.06 9.51 -10.17
N ALA A 170 -9.96 10.84 -10.18
CA ALA A 170 -10.27 11.67 -9.01
C ALA A 170 -11.63 11.37 -8.36
N ASP A 171 -12.69 11.24 -9.15
CA ASP A 171 -14.03 10.96 -8.62
C ASP A 171 -14.11 9.58 -7.96
N VAL A 172 -13.44 8.58 -8.55
CA VAL A 172 -13.40 7.20 -8.03
C VAL A 172 -12.59 7.15 -6.73
N VAL A 173 -11.42 7.80 -6.70
CA VAL A 173 -10.56 7.87 -5.51
C VAL A 173 -11.29 8.53 -4.36
N ILE A 174 -11.91 9.71 -4.57
CA ILE A 174 -12.65 10.43 -3.53
C ILE A 174 -13.84 9.62 -3.03
N ASP A 175 -14.60 9.00 -3.93
CA ASP A 175 -15.78 8.21 -3.55
C ASP A 175 -15.37 6.94 -2.79
N THR A 176 -14.30 6.28 -3.18
CA THR A 176 -13.75 5.11 -2.48
C THR A 176 -13.31 5.48 -1.06
N ILE A 177 -12.53 6.55 -0.88
CA ILE A 177 -12.12 7.03 0.44
C ILE A 177 -13.35 7.36 1.28
N ALA A 178 -14.35 8.05 0.72
CA ALA A 178 -15.57 8.40 1.45
C ALA A 178 -16.35 7.17 1.91
N GLN A 179 -16.50 6.15 1.06
CA GLN A 179 -17.18 4.90 1.42
C GLN A 179 -16.42 4.13 2.51
N VAL A 180 -15.09 4.08 2.45
CA VAL A 180 -14.27 3.47 3.51
C VAL A 180 -14.42 4.24 4.81
N CYS A 181 -14.42 5.58 4.77
CA CYS A 181 -14.65 6.41 5.95
C CYS A 181 -16.02 6.16 6.59
N ASP A 182 -17.08 6.03 5.78
CA ASP A 182 -18.43 5.71 6.29
C ASP A 182 -18.43 4.33 6.98
N ARG A 183 -17.77 3.32 6.42
CA ARG A 183 -17.65 1.98 7.04
C ARG A 183 -16.80 1.98 8.29
N LEU A 184 -15.75 2.79 8.36
CA LEU A 184 -14.97 2.98 9.59
C LEU A 184 -15.82 3.60 10.69
N LYS A 185 -16.67 4.58 10.39
CA LYS A 185 -17.62 5.13 11.35
C LYS A 185 -18.59 4.05 11.85
N ASP A 186 -19.17 3.28 10.94
CA ASP A 186 -20.06 2.18 11.31
C ASP A 186 -19.36 1.15 12.21
N LEU A 187 -18.08 0.84 11.94
CA LEU A 187 -17.29 -0.02 12.82
C LEU A 187 -17.14 0.58 14.22
N LEU A 188 -16.77 1.85 14.31
CA LEU A 188 -16.57 2.52 15.60
C LEU A 188 -17.87 2.67 16.39
N GLU A 189 -19.00 2.75 15.74
CA GLU A 189 -20.34 2.84 16.33
C GLU A 189 -21.01 1.46 16.56
N GLY A 190 -20.30 0.36 16.33
CA GLY A 190 -20.80 -1.02 16.56
C GLY A 190 -21.80 -1.52 15.50
N ARG A 191 -21.84 -0.89 14.33
CA ARG A 191 -22.70 -1.27 13.19
C ARG A 191 -21.94 -1.96 12.05
N ALA A 192 -20.71 -2.43 12.33
CA ALA A 192 -19.89 -3.05 11.32
C ALA A 192 -20.55 -4.27 10.67
N GLY A 193 -20.45 -4.35 9.36
CA GLY A 193 -20.77 -5.55 8.61
C GLY A 193 -19.67 -6.60 8.69
N TYR A 194 -19.84 -7.66 7.94
CA TYR A 194 -18.95 -8.81 7.86
C TYR A 194 -18.69 -9.15 6.39
N ALA A 195 -17.42 -9.34 6.03
CA ALA A 195 -17.04 -9.80 4.70
C ALA A 195 -15.91 -10.84 4.80
N PRO A 196 -16.18 -12.12 4.54
CA PRO A 196 -15.15 -13.14 4.52
C PRO A 196 -14.17 -12.91 3.36
N ILE A 197 -12.94 -13.37 3.52
CA ILE A 197 -11.99 -13.42 2.41
C ILE A 197 -12.42 -14.53 1.45
N THR A 198 -12.75 -14.15 0.22
CA THR A 198 -13.16 -15.07 -0.85
C THR A 198 -12.14 -15.11 -2.00
N ALA A 199 -10.98 -14.46 -1.82
CA ALA A 199 -9.93 -14.44 -2.83
C ALA A 199 -9.40 -15.86 -3.13
N VAL A 200 -9.23 -16.15 -4.42
CA VAL A 200 -8.69 -17.44 -4.91
C VAL A 200 -7.52 -17.14 -5.86
N PRO A 201 -6.31 -16.87 -5.29
CA PRO A 201 -5.13 -16.68 -6.11
C PRO A 201 -4.78 -17.95 -6.88
N GLU A 202 -4.28 -17.77 -8.09
CA GLU A 202 -3.80 -18.87 -8.93
C GLU A 202 -2.28 -18.95 -8.86
N ILE A 203 -1.74 -20.09 -8.43
CA ILE A 203 -0.30 -20.33 -8.45
C ILE A 203 0.11 -20.62 -9.90
N LEU A 204 0.92 -19.73 -10.47
CA LEU A 204 1.47 -19.87 -11.83
C LEU A 204 2.79 -20.66 -11.82
N TYR A 205 3.56 -20.48 -10.74
CA TYR A 205 4.84 -21.15 -10.56
C TYR A 205 5.23 -21.22 -9.09
N GLU A 206 5.77 -22.33 -8.67
CA GLU A 206 6.35 -22.54 -7.33
C GLU A 206 7.83 -22.91 -7.49
N SER A 207 8.71 -22.04 -6.98
CA SER A 207 10.15 -22.18 -7.13
C SER A 207 10.72 -23.14 -6.10
N PRO A 208 11.62 -24.06 -6.49
CA PRO A 208 12.47 -24.77 -5.53
C PRO A 208 13.33 -23.82 -4.67
N GLY A 209 13.56 -22.60 -5.14
CA GLY A 209 14.24 -21.51 -4.43
C GLY A 209 13.40 -20.86 -3.35
N GLY A 210 12.14 -21.28 -3.09
CA GLY A 210 11.32 -20.79 -1.97
C GLY A 210 10.61 -19.46 -2.25
N PHE A 211 10.28 -19.17 -3.51
CA PHE A 211 9.33 -18.11 -3.87
C PHE A 211 8.19 -18.65 -4.74
N VAL A 212 7.11 -17.89 -4.83
CA VAL A 212 5.96 -18.24 -5.69
C VAL A 212 5.68 -17.11 -6.67
N ILE A 213 5.24 -17.47 -7.89
CA ILE A 213 4.60 -16.52 -8.82
C ILE A 213 3.11 -16.85 -8.83
N ALA A 214 2.27 -15.86 -8.50
CA ALA A 214 0.83 -16.05 -8.42
C ALA A 214 0.07 -14.93 -9.13
N ASP A 215 -1.09 -15.28 -9.72
CA ASP A 215 -2.05 -14.31 -10.25
C ASP A 215 -3.05 -13.97 -9.15
N GLU A 216 -3.05 -12.71 -8.69
CA GLU A 216 -3.98 -12.18 -7.70
C GLU A 216 -5.40 -11.96 -8.26
N LYS A 217 -5.55 -11.94 -9.59
CA LYS A 217 -6.81 -11.58 -10.28
C LYS A 217 -7.36 -10.23 -9.82
N GLY A 218 -6.46 -9.31 -9.49
CA GLY A 218 -6.78 -7.97 -8.97
C GLY A 218 -7.25 -7.92 -7.51
N ASP A 219 -7.45 -9.07 -6.85
CA ASP A 219 -7.93 -9.11 -5.47
C ASP A 219 -6.79 -8.96 -4.46
N PRO A 220 -6.72 -7.83 -3.71
CA PRO A 220 -5.65 -7.61 -2.72
C PRO A 220 -5.64 -8.64 -1.58
N ASN A 221 -6.79 -9.27 -1.29
CA ASN A 221 -6.89 -10.32 -0.28
C ASN A 221 -6.17 -11.61 -0.69
N SER A 222 -5.80 -11.77 -1.97
CA SER A 222 -5.02 -12.90 -2.47
C SER A 222 -3.70 -13.05 -1.73
N ARG A 223 -3.05 -11.95 -1.34
CA ARG A 223 -1.79 -11.96 -0.57
C ARG A 223 -1.96 -12.52 0.82
N LEU A 224 -3.06 -12.19 1.51
CA LEU A 224 -3.39 -12.76 2.82
C LEU A 224 -3.64 -14.28 2.72
N VAL A 225 -4.30 -14.72 1.65
CA VAL A 225 -4.52 -16.15 1.40
C VAL A 225 -3.19 -16.87 1.14
N LEU A 226 -2.28 -16.28 0.35
CA LEU A 226 -0.97 -16.85 0.09
C LEU A 226 -0.12 -16.91 1.37
N ALA A 227 -0.12 -15.84 2.17
CA ALA A 227 0.58 -15.82 3.45
C ALA A 227 0.04 -16.88 4.44
N ALA A 228 -1.29 -17.06 4.49
CA ALA A 228 -1.92 -18.11 5.32
C ALA A 228 -1.58 -19.53 4.84
N ARG A 229 -1.17 -19.72 3.57
CA ARG A 229 -0.66 -20.98 3.03
C ARG A 229 0.85 -21.18 3.30
N GLY A 230 1.51 -20.20 3.93
CA GLY A 230 2.93 -20.26 4.29
C GLY A 230 3.89 -19.65 3.25
N TYR A 231 3.40 -19.00 2.21
CA TYR A 231 4.27 -18.31 1.26
C TYR A 231 4.76 -16.98 1.85
N THR A 232 6.08 -16.79 1.84
CA THR A 232 6.74 -15.58 2.38
C THR A 232 7.39 -14.73 1.31
N ASN A 233 7.64 -15.27 0.11
CA ASN A 233 8.30 -14.58 -0.99
C ASN A 233 7.44 -14.74 -2.27
N LEU A 234 7.05 -13.62 -2.85
CA LEU A 234 6.02 -13.57 -3.89
C LEU A 234 6.40 -12.64 -5.04
N ILE A 235 6.28 -13.13 -6.27
CA ILE A 235 6.11 -12.30 -7.46
C ILE A 235 4.63 -12.38 -7.84
N SER A 236 3.91 -11.29 -7.68
CA SER A 236 2.47 -11.26 -7.86
C SER A 236 2.08 -10.59 -9.17
N LEU A 237 1.38 -11.28 -10.04
CA LEU A 237 0.65 -10.70 -11.16
C LEU A 237 -0.64 -10.08 -10.63
N ILE A 238 -0.72 -8.76 -10.60
CA ILE A 238 -1.91 -8.03 -10.13
C ILE A 238 -2.97 -7.99 -11.22
N CYS A 239 -2.60 -7.55 -12.42
CA CYS A 239 -3.51 -7.53 -13.55
C CYS A 239 -2.79 -7.59 -14.89
N ARG A 240 -3.55 -8.00 -15.92
CA ARG A 240 -3.18 -7.93 -17.32
C ARG A 240 -3.88 -6.73 -17.94
N ARG A 241 -3.12 -5.84 -18.54
CA ARG A 241 -3.65 -4.61 -19.13
C ARG A 241 -4.18 -4.84 -20.53
N VAL A 242 -5.11 -4.00 -20.97
CA VAL A 242 -5.60 -3.97 -22.37
C VAL A 242 -4.49 -3.70 -23.37
N THR A 243 -3.41 -3.05 -22.95
CA THR A 243 -2.21 -2.80 -23.78
C THR A 243 -1.34 -4.05 -24.01
N GLY A 244 -1.68 -5.19 -23.40
CA GLY A 244 -0.87 -6.41 -23.41
C GLY A 244 0.28 -6.40 -22.40
N ARG A 245 0.43 -5.34 -21.60
CA ARG A 245 1.43 -5.24 -20.53
C ARG A 245 0.86 -5.77 -19.20
N TYR A 246 1.70 -5.92 -18.21
CA TYR A 246 1.36 -6.54 -16.93
C TYR A 246 1.70 -5.63 -15.76
N THR A 247 0.89 -5.66 -14.71
CA THR A 247 1.22 -5.01 -13.43
C THR A 247 1.59 -6.07 -12.42
N TYR A 248 2.78 -5.91 -11.82
CA TYR A 248 3.33 -6.86 -10.84
C TYR A 248 3.68 -6.19 -9.52
N SER A 249 3.73 -7.02 -8.47
CA SER A 249 4.46 -6.72 -7.24
C SER A 249 5.47 -7.81 -6.96
N VAL A 250 6.61 -7.44 -6.37
CA VAL A 250 7.65 -8.33 -5.85
C VAL A 250 7.71 -8.08 -4.36
N ILE A 251 7.42 -9.09 -3.56
CA ILE A 251 7.19 -8.93 -2.13
C ILE A 251 7.97 -9.97 -1.35
N ARG A 252 8.63 -9.52 -0.30
CA ARG A 252 9.24 -10.32 0.72
C ARG A 252 8.48 -10.08 2.03
N GLY A 253 7.83 -11.10 2.56
CA GLY A 253 7.01 -10.99 3.78
C GLY A 253 7.85 -10.90 5.07
N SER A 254 9.14 -11.25 5.00
CA SER A 254 10.05 -11.23 6.14
C SER A 254 11.27 -10.36 5.87
N PRO A 255 11.66 -9.46 6.80
CA PRO A 255 12.91 -8.70 6.69
C PRO A 255 14.16 -9.61 6.71
N TYR A 256 14.04 -10.80 7.27
CA TYR A 256 15.14 -11.76 7.39
C TYR A 256 15.40 -12.58 6.13
N ASP A 257 14.56 -12.45 5.11
CA ASP A 257 14.68 -13.18 3.84
C ASP A 257 15.47 -12.39 2.76
N GLU A 258 16.10 -11.26 3.09
CA GLU A 258 16.85 -10.42 2.14
C GLU A 258 17.97 -11.21 1.44
N ASP A 259 18.67 -12.05 2.21
CA ASP A 259 19.79 -12.85 1.70
C ASP A 259 19.37 -14.01 0.80
N ILE A 260 18.06 -14.36 0.79
CA ILE A 260 17.53 -15.46 0.00
C ILE A 260 16.55 -15.01 -1.07
N PHE A 261 15.87 -13.86 -0.89
CA PHE A 261 14.95 -13.25 -1.86
C PHE A 261 15.20 -11.75 -1.96
N PRO A 262 16.25 -11.33 -2.68
CA PRO A 262 16.72 -9.95 -2.73
C PRO A 262 15.87 -9.09 -3.66
N VAL A 263 14.77 -8.51 -3.14
CA VAL A 263 13.77 -7.73 -3.90
C VAL A 263 14.42 -6.66 -4.78
N THR A 264 15.36 -5.89 -4.24
CA THR A 264 16.03 -4.81 -5.00
C THR A 264 16.80 -5.36 -6.22
N LYS A 265 17.56 -6.45 -6.05
CA LYS A 265 18.30 -7.08 -7.15
C LYS A 265 17.37 -7.65 -8.22
N LEU A 266 16.24 -8.23 -7.78
CA LEU A 266 15.21 -8.75 -8.71
C LEU A 266 14.62 -7.62 -9.55
N VAL A 267 14.25 -6.53 -8.90
CA VAL A 267 13.65 -5.35 -9.56
C VAL A 267 14.63 -4.70 -10.53
N ASP A 268 15.90 -4.56 -10.18
CA ASP A 268 16.95 -4.04 -11.06
C ASP A 268 17.12 -4.94 -12.31
N ALA A 269 17.09 -6.25 -12.12
CA ALA A 269 17.20 -7.21 -13.23
C ALA A 269 15.94 -7.20 -14.12
N PHE A 270 14.76 -7.04 -13.57
CA PHE A 270 13.52 -6.88 -14.33
C PHE A 270 13.54 -5.56 -15.11
N GLN A 271 13.96 -4.46 -14.50
CA GLN A 271 14.11 -3.16 -15.17
C GLN A 271 15.08 -3.25 -16.36
N ALA A 272 16.20 -3.94 -16.19
CA ALA A 272 17.19 -4.12 -17.24
C ALA A 272 16.68 -4.98 -18.43
N ALA A 273 15.64 -5.77 -18.22
CA ALA A 273 15.04 -6.64 -19.23
C ALA A 273 13.83 -6.03 -19.95
N GLU A 274 13.38 -4.83 -19.55
CA GLU A 274 12.26 -4.13 -20.17
C GLU A 274 12.57 -3.64 -21.60
N ASP A 275 11.52 -3.49 -22.38
CA ASP A 275 11.57 -2.99 -23.76
C ASP A 275 11.68 -1.45 -23.87
N LEU A 276 11.57 -0.75 -22.76
CA LEU A 276 11.66 0.71 -22.65
C LEU A 276 12.83 1.09 -21.73
N PRO A 277 14.08 1.10 -22.22
CA PRO A 277 15.26 1.26 -21.38
C PRO A 277 15.35 2.63 -20.68
N ASP A 278 14.77 3.67 -21.28
CA ASP A 278 14.78 5.04 -20.74
C ASP A 278 13.62 5.31 -19.76
N ALA A 279 12.67 4.38 -19.63
CA ALA A 279 11.56 4.50 -18.71
C ALA A 279 11.81 3.71 -17.44
N ARG A 280 11.55 4.32 -16.27
CA ARG A 280 11.58 3.60 -15.01
C ARG A 280 10.26 2.86 -14.83
N ILE A 281 10.25 1.57 -15.20
CA ILE A 281 9.09 0.69 -15.09
C ILE A 281 9.02 0.06 -13.69
N TRP A 282 10.15 -0.27 -13.09
CA TRP A 282 10.22 -0.99 -11.82
C TRP A 282 10.78 -0.13 -10.70
N GLY A 283 10.19 -0.24 -9.50
CA GLY A 283 10.63 0.51 -8.32
C GLY A 283 9.91 0.06 -7.05
N GLY A 284 10.29 0.67 -5.94
CA GLY A 284 9.72 0.38 -4.62
C GLY A 284 10.78 0.27 -3.53
N SER A 285 10.43 -0.38 -2.42
CA SER A 285 11.30 -0.58 -1.27
C SER A 285 12.05 -1.92 -1.32
N ASN A 286 12.87 -2.16 -0.31
CA ASN A 286 13.61 -3.41 -0.13
C ASN A 286 12.72 -4.63 0.20
N MET A 287 11.48 -4.42 0.65
CA MET A 287 10.54 -5.50 0.99
C MET A 287 9.38 -5.64 0.00
N ALA A 288 8.95 -4.53 -0.58
CA ALA A 288 7.84 -4.51 -1.53
C ALA A 288 8.15 -3.53 -2.66
N ALA A 289 8.18 -4.04 -3.85
CA ALA A 289 8.41 -3.29 -5.07
C ALA A 289 7.44 -3.75 -6.15
N GLY A 290 7.40 -3.06 -7.29
CA GLY A 290 6.50 -3.47 -8.36
C GLY A 290 6.76 -2.75 -9.66
N SER A 291 6.03 -3.16 -10.69
CA SER A 291 6.01 -2.44 -11.95
C SER A 291 5.06 -1.25 -11.86
N ASP A 292 5.35 -0.22 -12.66
CA ASP A 292 4.51 0.97 -12.78
C ASP A 292 3.05 0.62 -13.04
N SER A 293 2.13 1.28 -12.31
CA SER A 293 0.71 1.01 -12.42
C SER A 293 0.05 1.60 -13.66
N GLU A 294 0.67 2.55 -14.35
CA GLU A 294 0.15 3.15 -15.60
C GLU A 294 0.76 2.49 -16.83
N MET A 295 2.09 2.38 -16.89
CA MET A 295 2.78 1.81 -18.03
C MET A 295 2.72 0.28 -18.05
N GLY A 296 2.89 -0.34 -16.89
CA GLY A 296 3.00 -1.81 -16.78
C GLY A 296 4.31 -2.35 -17.36
N SER A 297 4.64 -3.60 -17.06
CA SER A 297 5.79 -4.34 -17.57
C SER A 297 5.49 -5.02 -18.90
N SER A 298 6.46 -5.09 -19.81
CA SER A 298 6.40 -5.91 -21.02
C SER A 298 6.67 -7.38 -20.76
N LEU A 299 7.24 -7.70 -19.60
CA LEU A 299 7.67 -9.05 -19.25
C LEU A 299 6.46 -9.90 -18.80
N ASP A 300 6.29 -11.07 -19.39
CA ASP A 300 5.35 -12.06 -18.87
C ASP A 300 5.94 -12.77 -17.64
N TRP A 301 5.09 -13.51 -16.93
CA TRP A 301 5.52 -14.18 -15.70
C TRP A 301 6.58 -15.28 -15.96
N GLN A 302 6.63 -15.90 -17.14
CA GLN A 302 7.64 -16.88 -17.53
C GLN A 302 9.01 -16.21 -17.63
N ARG A 303 9.04 -15.02 -18.23
CA ARG A 303 10.27 -14.24 -18.33
C ARG A 303 10.75 -13.77 -16.96
N LEU A 304 9.83 -13.32 -16.08
CA LEU A 304 10.17 -12.97 -14.69
C LEU A 304 10.75 -14.17 -13.93
N ARG A 305 10.17 -15.36 -14.09
CA ARG A 305 10.70 -16.62 -13.53
C ARG A 305 12.14 -16.86 -13.99
N ASP A 306 12.38 -16.81 -15.29
CA ASP A 306 13.68 -17.14 -15.88
C ASP A 306 14.78 -16.15 -15.43
N ILE A 307 14.42 -14.92 -15.11
CA ILE A 307 15.31 -13.92 -14.53
C ILE A 307 15.48 -14.15 -13.01
N ALA A 308 14.41 -14.43 -12.28
CA ALA A 308 14.43 -14.53 -10.82
C ALA A 308 15.15 -15.80 -10.32
N GLU A 309 14.96 -16.95 -10.98
CA GLU A 309 15.52 -18.24 -10.55
C GLU A 309 17.06 -18.21 -10.32
N PRO A 310 17.88 -17.76 -11.27
CA PRO A 310 19.32 -17.74 -11.05
C PRO A 310 19.73 -16.75 -9.95
N ILE A 311 19.02 -15.63 -9.80
CA ILE A 311 19.31 -14.61 -8.76
C ILE A 311 19.03 -15.18 -7.36
N VAL A 312 17.86 -15.81 -7.18
CA VAL A 312 17.45 -16.41 -5.92
C VAL A 312 18.36 -17.59 -5.56
N LYS A 313 18.66 -18.45 -6.54
CA LYS A 313 19.58 -19.58 -6.34
C LYS A 313 20.96 -19.11 -5.88
N GLU A 314 21.52 -18.11 -6.51
CA GLU A 314 22.82 -17.54 -6.12
C GLU A 314 22.77 -16.87 -4.74
N ALA A 315 21.71 -16.13 -4.43
CA ALA A 315 21.52 -15.52 -3.12
C ALA A 315 21.51 -16.58 -2.01
N ARG A 316 20.75 -17.67 -2.19
CA ARG A 316 20.69 -18.80 -1.24
C ARG A 316 22.04 -19.51 -1.08
N ARG A 317 22.77 -19.70 -2.19
CA ARG A 317 24.11 -20.29 -2.15
C ARG A 317 25.07 -19.45 -1.31
N LEU A 318 25.02 -18.11 -1.45
CA LEU A 318 25.88 -17.19 -0.69
C LEU A 318 25.50 -17.11 0.79
N SER A 319 24.21 -17.28 1.14
CA SER A 319 23.74 -17.29 2.52
C SER A 319 23.94 -18.63 3.25
N GLY A 320 24.47 -19.64 2.57
CA GLY A 320 24.67 -20.98 3.15
C GLY A 320 23.38 -21.80 3.31
N ASN A 321 22.31 -21.39 2.66
CA ASN A 321 20.99 -22.05 2.70
C ASN A 321 20.78 -23.07 1.56
N ASP A 322 21.83 -23.49 0.88
CA ASP A 322 21.78 -24.56 -0.14
C ASP A 322 21.62 -25.92 0.54
N GLY A 323 20.38 -26.36 0.80
CA GLY A 323 20.14 -27.76 1.16
C GLY A 323 19.22 -28.05 2.35
N GLN A 324 18.23 -27.20 2.65
CA GLN A 324 17.13 -27.62 3.53
C GLN A 324 15.80 -27.62 2.79
#